data_bf33afc4e77d48695c00de9344c14b39
#
_entry.id   bf33afc4e77d48695c00de9344c14b39
#
_cell.length_a   1.000
_cell.length_b   1.000
_cell.length_c   1.000
_cell.angle_alpha   90.00
_cell.angle_beta   90.00
_cell.angle_gamma   90.00
#
_symmetry.space_group_name_H-M   'P 1'
#
loop_
_entity.id
_entity.type
_entity.pdbx_description
1 polymer ?
#
loop_
_entity_poly.entity_id
_entity_poly.type
_entity_poly.pdbx_seq_one_letter_code
_entity_poly.pdbx_strand_id
1 'polypeptide(L)'
;GIEEIIATGEFSKISGAVDEDAEDGPQNLRGFHTAEKMLFLDGEPRDLETSPFAKNELEYLKLVSERMLSDTQDLYNGWLKGLGTSDVPSSYAEAMKKHDGSAYSIGNVYQAIELMLYGNNGMAGISNEVGSAKITDPVTAWNGSNKDATDPNNPGVLAVESWYSWNSLDDYKNNIVSIKNAYFGGRDLDEESASESSLH
;
A
#
# COMPACT_ATOMS: atom_id res chain seq x y z
N GLY A 1 -11.58 3.84 16.79
CA GLY A 1 -11.11 3.12 15.61
C GLY A 1 -12.26 2.64 14.71
N ILE A 2 -11.99 1.67 13.85
CA ILE A 2 -12.95 1.16 12.84
C ILE A 2 -14.25 0.68 13.50
N GLU A 3 -14.15 -0.12 14.54
CA GLU A 3 -15.30 -0.68 15.27
C GLU A 3 -16.19 0.41 15.88
N GLU A 4 -15.58 1.48 16.39
CA GLU A 4 -16.30 2.62 16.95
C GLU A 4 -17.10 3.37 15.88
N ILE A 5 -16.48 3.60 14.71
CA ILE A 5 -17.14 4.27 13.58
C ILE A 5 -18.32 3.43 13.08
N ILE A 6 -18.14 2.12 12.97
CA ILE A 6 -19.21 1.20 12.58
C ILE A 6 -20.34 1.23 13.62
N ALA A 7 -20.00 1.18 14.91
CA ALA A 7 -20.99 1.18 15.98
C ALA A 7 -21.78 2.50 16.07
N THR A 8 -21.11 3.64 15.90
CA THR A 8 -21.73 4.97 16.01
C THR A 8 -22.33 5.50 14.71
N GLY A 9 -21.83 5.05 13.55
CA GLY A 9 -22.16 5.60 12.25
C GLY A 9 -21.52 6.98 11.96
N GLU A 10 -20.45 7.34 12.66
CA GLU A 10 -19.72 8.60 12.47
C GLU A 10 -18.77 8.56 11.26
N PHE A 11 -19.33 8.32 10.07
CA PHE A 11 -18.56 8.09 8.85
C PHE A 11 -17.79 9.31 8.33
N SER A 12 -18.04 10.51 8.84
CA SER A 12 -17.30 11.72 8.46
C SER A 12 -15.80 11.64 8.74
N LYS A 13 -15.41 10.80 9.69
CA LYS A 13 -14.00 10.55 10.02
C LYS A 13 -13.23 9.86 8.89
N ILE A 14 -13.90 9.15 7.98
CA ILE A 14 -13.27 8.43 6.86
C ILE A 14 -12.90 9.38 5.71
N SER A 15 -13.69 10.43 5.50
CA SER A 15 -13.56 11.35 4.36
C SER A 15 -12.63 12.54 4.60
N GLY A 16 -12.04 12.66 5.79
CA GLY A 16 -11.09 13.72 6.12
C GLY A 16 -9.82 13.71 5.26
N ALA A 17 -9.15 14.85 5.19
CA ALA A 17 -7.81 14.92 4.58
C ALA A 17 -6.83 14.03 5.36
N VAL A 18 -5.82 13.51 4.66
CA VAL A 18 -4.72 12.79 5.29
C VAL A 18 -3.92 13.79 6.12
N ASP A 19 -3.77 13.49 7.41
CA ASP A 19 -2.83 14.17 8.30
C ASP A 19 -1.72 13.15 8.58
N GLU A 20 -0.59 13.32 7.89
CA GLU A 20 0.53 12.36 7.95
C GLU A 20 1.17 12.30 9.34
N ASP A 21 0.97 13.35 10.16
CA ASP A 21 1.54 13.43 11.51
C ASP A 21 0.59 12.92 12.60
N ALA A 22 -0.65 12.55 12.27
CA ALA A 22 -1.63 12.10 13.25
C ALA A 22 -1.61 10.57 13.42
N GLU A 23 -1.29 10.09 14.61
CA GLU A 23 -1.35 8.65 14.96
C GLU A 23 -2.74 8.03 14.68
N ASP A 24 -3.81 8.80 14.84
CA ASP A 24 -5.20 8.41 14.61
C ASP A 24 -5.82 9.09 13.37
N GLY A 25 -5.01 9.42 12.39
CA GLY A 25 -5.48 10.10 11.17
C GLY A 25 -6.40 9.24 10.31
N PRO A 26 -7.16 9.88 9.38
CA PRO A 26 -8.10 9.16 8.49
C PRO A 26 -7.45 8.06 7.65
N GLN A 27 -6.14 8.14 7.38
CA GLN A 27 -5.38 7.13 6.65
C GLN A 27 -5.43 5.77 7.32
N ASN A 28 -5.47 5.69 8.66
CA ASN A 28 -5.54 4.46 9.42
C ASN A 28 -6.95 3.84 9.45
N LEU A 29 -7.94 4.57 8.95
CA LEU A 29 -9.36 4.17 8.93
C LEU A 29 -9.82 3.76 7.53
N ARG A 30 -8.93 3.72 6.55
CA ARG A 30 -9.24 3.43 5.15
C ARG A 30 -8.08 2.72 4.46
N GLY A 31 -8.30 2.20 3.27
CA GLY A 31 -7.28 1.50 2.49
C GLY A 31 -7.56 0.00 2.35
N PHE A 32 -6.62 -0.70 1.72
CA PHE A 32 -6.76 -2.12 1.40
C PHE A 32 -6.94 -2.99 2.65
N HIS A 33 -6.13 -2.80 3.69
CA HIS A 33 -6.23 -3.61 4.92
C HIS A 33 -7.52 -3.34 5.71
N THR A 34 -8.10 -2.14 5.60
CA THR A 34 -9.42 -1.85 6.17
C THR A 34 -10.52 -2.61 5.43
N ALA A 35 -10.46 -2.65 4.10
CA ALA A 35 -11.38 -3.46 3.30
C ALA A 35 -11.18 -4.95 3.58
N GLU A 36 -9.93 -5.42 3.66
CA GLU A 36 -9.56 -6.78 4.00
C GLU A 36 -10.17 -7.21 5.34
N LYS A 37 -10.03 -6.40 6.40
CA LYS A 37 -10.65 -6.63 7.71
C LYS A 37 -12.16 -6.87 7.62
N MET A 38 -12.83 -6.20 6.69
CA MET A 38 -14.28 -6.35 6.51
C MET A 38 -14.66 -7.59 5.72
N LEU A 39 -13.80 -8.00 4.78
CA LEU A 39 -14.09 -9.04 3.79
C LEU A 39 -13.60 -10.43 4.20
N PHE A 40 -12.72 -10.52 5.18
CA PHE A 40 -12.11 -11.78 5.62
C PHE A 40 -12.35 -12.01 7.11
N LEU A 41 -12.49 -13.27 7.48
CA LEU A 41 -12.55 -13.76 8.85
C LEU A 41 -11.62 -15.00 8.95
N ASP A 42 -10.65 -14.94 9.86
CA ASP A 42 -9.72 -16.04 10.12
C ASP A 42 -9.01 -16.59 8.86
N GLY A 43 -8.62 -15.70 7.96
CA GLY A 43 -7.91 -16.05 6.73
C GLY A 43 -8.80 -16.47 5.56
N GLU A 44 -10.10 -16.61 5.77
CA GLU A 44 -11.06 -17.04 4.75
C GLU A 44 -11.99 -15.88 4.33
N PRO A 45 -12.46 -15.84 3.08
CA PRO A 45 -13.48 -14.90 2.69
C PRO A 45 -14.71 -14.99 3.59
N ARG A 46 -15.22 -13.83 4.02
CA ARG A 46 -16.39 -13.75 4.89
C ARG A 46 -17.61 -14.41 4.22
N ASP A 47 -18.14 -15.44 4.84
CA ASP A 47 -19.38 -16.09 4.39
C ASP A 47 -20.58 -15.22 4.75
N LEU A 48 -21.24 -14.68 3.73
CA LEU A 48 -22.38 -13.78 3.90
C LEU A 48 -23.69 -14.47 4.32
N GLU A 49 -23.77 -15.81 4.22
CA GLU A 49 -24.93 -16.56 4.69
C GLU A 49 -24.89 -16.70 6.22
N THR A 50 -23.72 -16.95 6.77
CA THR A 50 -23.52 -17.16 8.22
C THR A 50 -23.09 -15.91 8.97
N SER A 51 -22.44 -14.97 8.28
CA SER A 51 -21.96 -13.70 8.83
C SER A 51 -22.29 -12.53 7.90
N PRO A 52 -23.58 -12.20 7.73
CA PRO A 52 -24.00 -11.10 6.85
C PRO A 52 -23.51 -9.76 7.41
N PHE A 53 -23.27 -8.80 6.52
CA PHE A 53 -22.93 -7.44 6.93
C PHE A 53 -24.12 -6.75 7.61
N ALA A 54 -23.86 -6.10 8.74
CA ALA A 54 -24.78 -5.12 9.29
C ALA A 54 -24.82 -3.86 8.39
N LYS A 55 -25.90 -3.06 8.53
CA LYS A 55 -26.08 -1.84 7.71
C LYS A 55 -24.88 -0.91 7.76
N ASN A 56 -24.37 -0.64 8.94
CA ASN A 56 -23.23 0.28 9.11
C ASN A 56 -21.92 -0.33 8.59
N GLU A 57 -21.75 -1.64 8.64
CA GLU A 57 -20.58 -2.32 8.04
C GLU A 57 -20.58 -2.14 6.52
N LEU A 58 -21.74 -2.33 5.86
CA LEU A 58 -21.86 -2.11 4.42
C LEU A 58 -21.61 -0.66 4.02
N GLU A 59 -22.15 0.29 4.80
CA GLU A 59 -21.90 1.72 4.55
C GLU A 59 -20.43 2.07 4.73
N TYR A 60 -19.77 1.54 5.77
CA TYR A 60 -18.36 1.70 6.00
C TYR A 60 -17.51 1.14 4.84
N LEU A 61 -17.77 -0.11 4.44
CA LEU A 61 -17.05 -0.76 3.34
C LEU A 61 -17.24 -0.01 2.02
N LYS A 62 -18.44 0.48 1.75
CA LYS A 62 -18.74 1.31 0.57
C LYS A 62 -17.90 2.58 0.56
N LEU A 63 -17.89 3.34 1.66
CA LEU A 63 -17.13 4.60 1.76
C LEU A 63 -15.61 4.38 1.64
N VAL A 64 -15.09 3.32 2.26
CA VAL A 64 -13.69 2.93 2.12
C VAL A 64 -13.36 2.60 0.67
N SER A 65 -14.22 1.82 -0.01
CA SER A 65 -14.03 1.45 -1.42
C SER A 65 -14.09 2.65 -2.36
N GLU A 66 -15.03 3.57 -2.15
CA GLU A 66 -15.14 4.82 -2.91
C GLU A 66 -13.90 5.69 -2.71
N ARG A 67 -13.39 5.77 -1.50
CA ARG A 67 -12.17 6.53 -1.22
C ARG A 67 -10.95 5.88 -1.85
N MET A 68 -10.79 4.58 -1.75
CA MET A 68 -9.70 3.84 -2.41
C MET A 68 -9.72 4.06 -3.93
N LEU A 69 -10.91 4.04 -4.55
CA LEU A 69 -11.05 4.35 -5.98
C LEU A 69 -10.59 5.77 -6.30
N SER A 70 -10.98 6.75 -5.50
CA SER A 70 -10.54 8.15 -5.65
C SER A 70 -9.02 8.29 -5.53
N ASP A 71 -8.44 7.74 -4.46
CA ASP A 71 -6.99 7.82 -4.20
C ASP A 71 -6.18 7.12 -5.31
N THR A 72 -6.65 5.97 -5.79
CA THR A 72 -6.03 5.26 -6.91
C THR A 72 -6.13 6.05 -8.23
N GLN A 73 -7.28 6.72 -8.45
CA GLN A 73 -7.45 7.58 -9.61
C GLN A 73 -6.53 8.80 -9.58
N ASP A 74 -6.33 9.38 -8.41
CA ASP A 74 -5.39 10.50 -8.22
C ASP A 74 -3.94 10.05 -8.43
N LEU A 75 -3.55 8.90 -7.92
CA LEU A 75 -2.25 8.29 -8.19
C LEU A 75 -2.03 8.08 -9.69
N TYR A 76 -3.00 7.46 -10.37
CA TYR A 76 -2.95 7.24 -11.82
C TYR A 76 -2.84 8.56 -12.60
N ASN A 77 -3.64 9.57 -12.24
CA ASN A 77 -3.62 10.87 -12.87
C ASN A 77 -2.28 11.60 -12.62
N GLY A 78 -1.73 11.51 -11.41
CA GLY A 78 -0.43 12.07 -11.04
C GLY A 78 0.70 11.53 -11.94
N TRP A 79 0.69 10.23 -12.18
CA TRP A 79 1.65 9.62 -13.11
C TRP A 79 1.43 10.05 -14.55
N LEU A 80 0.17 10.08 -15.03
CA LEU A 80 -0.14 10.25 -16.45
C LEU A 80 -0.14 11.71 -16.91
N LYS A 81 -0.69 12.63 -16.10
CA LYS A 81 -0.92 14.03 -16.53
C LYS A 81 -0.64 15.09 -15.46
N GLY A 82 -0.43 14.68 -14.21
CA GLY A 82 -0.40 15.57 -13.06
C GLY A 82 -1.79 15.88 -12.52
N LEU A 83 -1.82 16.50 -11.33
CA LEU A 83 -3.05 16.92 -10.64
C LEU A 83 -3.23 18.46 -10.70
N GLY A 84 -2.23 19.19 -11.16
CA GLY A 84 -2.22 20.66 -11.18
C GLY A 84 -2.07 21.28 -9.79
N THR A 85 -1.66 20.52 -8.78
CA THR A 85 -1.34 20.98 -7.44
C THR A 85 0.13 21.40 -7.36
N SER A 86 0.54 22.06 -6.25
CA SER A 86 1.95 22.38 -6.01
C SER A 86 2.84 21.15 -5.97
N ASP A 87 2.35 20.06 -5.41
CA ASP A 87 3.11 18.82 -5.17
C ASP A 87 3.10 17.91 -6.39
N VAL A 88 2.01 17.93 -7.17
CA VAL A 88 1.83 17.12 -8.38
C VAL A 88 1.45 18.02 -9.58
N PRO A 89 2.34 18.96 -9.99
CA PRO A 89 2.02 19.98 -10.98
C PRO A 89 1.84 19.44 -12.40
N SER A 90 2.50 18.34 -12.75
CA SER A 90 2.52 17.77 -14.11
C SER A 90 2.68 16.25 -14.07
N SER A 91 2.69 15.59 -15.22
CA SER A 91 2.94 14.15 -15.33
C SER A 91 4.29 13.75 -14.73
N TYR A 92 4.25 12.88 -13.72
CA TYR A 92 5.48 12.34 -13.13
C TYR A 92 6.23 11.44 -14.11
N ALA A 93 5.51 10.62 -14.90
CA ALA A 93 6.11 9.77 -15.90
C ALA A 93 6.85 10.57 -16.98
N GLU A 94 6.28 11.70 -17.43
CA GLU A 94 6.94 12.58 -18.40
C GLU A 94 8.15 13.31 -17.80
N ALA A 95 8.08 13.71 -16.55
CA ALA A 95 9.22 14.31 -15.85
C ALA A 95 10.39 13.31 -15.71
N MET A 96 10.10 12.06 -15.39
CA MET A 96 11.10 10.97 -15.37
C MET A 96 11.72 10.73 -16.75
N LYS A 97 10.92 10.71 -17.82
CA LYS A 97 11.41 10.52 -19.19
C LYS A 97 12.26 11.67 -19.69
N LYS A 98 11.85 12.90 -19.43
CA LYS A 98 12.55 14.12 -19.85
C LYS A 98 13.79 14.42 -19.05
N HIS A 99 13.74 14.21 -17.74
CA HIS A 99 14.79 14.50 -16.76
C HIS A 99 15.57 15.80 -17.07
N ASP A 100 14.82 16.86 -17.41
CA ASP A 100 15.34 18.17 -17.83
C ASP A 100 15.23 19.26 -16.76
N GLY A 101 14.81 18.90 -15.56
CA GLY A 101 14.60 19.82 -14.44
C GLY A 101 13.32 20.64 -14.50
N SER A 102 12.46 20.40 -15.49
CA SER A 102 11.21 21.17 -15.66
C SER A 102 10.16 20.87 -14.57
N ALA A 103 10.24 19.70 -13.93
CA ALA A 103 9.34 19.32 -12.83
C ALA A 103 10.04 18.36 -11.87
N TYR A 104 9.60 18.36 -10.62
CA TYR A 104 10.04 17.44 -9.53
C TYR A 104 11.56 17.44 -9.27
N SER A 105 12.28 18.47 -9.71
CA SER A 105 13.74 18.57 -9.58
C SER A 105 14.53 17.39 -10.20
N ILE A 106 13.95 16.71 -11.18
CA ILE A 106 14.60 15.62 -11.92
C ILE A 106 15.32 16.24 -13.11
N GLY A 107 16.57 16.68 -12.91
CA GLY A 107 17.33 17.49 -13.86
C GLY A 107 18.30 16.72 -14.76
N ASN A 108 18.43 15.40 -14.58
CA ASN A 108 19.28 14.55 -15.41
C ASN A 108 18.95 13.08 -15.23
N VAL A 109 19.47 12.23 -16.12
CA VAL A 109 19.22 10.78 -16.10
C VAL A 109 19.69 10.09 -14.81
N TYR A 110 20.78 10.56 -14.19
CA TYR A 110 21.28 9.97 -12.96
C TYR A 110 20.31 10.17 -11.80
N GLN A 111 19.70 11.36 -11.70
CA GLN A 111 18.66 11.63 -10.70
C GLN A 111 17.40 10.79 -10.94
N ALA A 112 17.00 10.57 -12.17
CA ALA A 112 15.88 9.70 -12.49
C ALA A 112 16.16 8.25 -12.06
N ILE A 113 17.36 7.72 -12.39
CA ILE A 113 17.79 6.39 -11.99
C ILE A 113 17.92 6.29 -10.45
N GLU A 114 18.49 7.31 -9.82
CA GLU A 114 18.65 7.37 -8.35
C GLU A 114 17.28 7.29 -7.64
N LEU A 115 16.26 7.99 -8.15
CA LEU A 115 14.90 7.89 -7.62
C LEU A 115 14.31 6.48 -7.77
N MET A 116 14.56 5.80 -8.87
CA MET A 116 14.09 4.43 -9.06
C MET A 116 14.81 3.45 -8.13
N LEU A 117 16.10 3.63 -7.89
CA LEU A 117 16.92 2.73 -7.08
C LEU A 117 16.80 3.02 -5.57
N TYR A 118 16.93 4.29 -5.19
CA TYR A 118 17.14 4.72 -3.80
C TYR A 118 16.15 5.76 -3.29
N GLY A 119 15.23 6.28 -4.14
CA GLY A 119 14.18 7.18 -3.70
C GLY A 119 13.34 6.56 -2.57
N ASN A 120 12.60 7.37 -1.83
CA ASN A 120 11.66 6.87 -0.83
C ASN A 120 10.79 5.79 -1.49
N ASN A 121 10.88 4.56 -0.97
CA ASN A 121 10.22 3.38 -1.53
C ASN A 121 10.68 3.00 -2.96
N GLY A 122 11.86 3.40 -3.39
CA GLY A 122 12.52 2.83 -4.56
C GLY A 122 12.89 1.35 -4.34
N MET A 123 13.51 0.72 -5.34
CA MET A 123 13.82 -0.73 -5.29
C MET A 123 14.59 -1.14 -4.04
N ALA A 124 15.59 -0.35 -3.62
CA ALA A 124 16.35 -0.61 -2.38
C ALA A 124 15.46 -0.40 -1.13
N GLY A 125 14.58 0.60 -1.14
CA GLY A 125 13.63 0.86 -0.06
C GLY A 125 12.68 -0.32 0.14
N ILE A 126 12.03 -0.79 -0.92
CA ILE A 126 11.14 -1.96 -0.87
C ILE A 126 11.88 -3.22 -0.41
N SER A 127 13.11 -3.45 -0.91
CA SER A 127 13.93 -4.60 -0.47
C SER A 127 14.24 -4.55 1.03
N ASN A 128 14.61 -3.36 1.54
CA ASN A 128 14.86 -3.16 2.96
C ASN A 128 13.59 -3.31 3.80
N GLU A 129 12.46 -2.78 3.34
CA GLU A 129 11.17 -2.88 4.02
C GLU A 129 10.73 -4.35 4.16
N VAL A 130 10.85 -5.14 3.09
CA VAL A 130 10.53 -6.58 3.16
C VAL A 130 11.43 -7.29 4.16
N GLY A 131 12.74 -7.02 4.15
CA GLY A 131 13.68 -7.65 5.06
C GLY A 131 13.50 -7.22 6.52
N SER A 132 13.23 -5.97 6.79
CA SER A 132 13.07 -5.42 8.14
C SER A 132 11.63 -5.48 8.63
N ALA A 133 10.80 -4.53 8.20
CA ALA A 133 9.46 -4.34 8.75
C ALA A 133 8.50 -5.51 8.48
N LYS A 134 8.63 -6.18 7.33
CA LYS A 134 7.70 -7.25 6.94
C LYS A 134 8.12 -8.65 7.39
N ILE A 135 9.42 -8.88 7.64
CA ILE A 135 9.93 -10.20 8.07
C ILE A 135 10.57 -10.11 9.46
N THR A 136 11.60 -9.27 9.64
CA THR A 136 12.36 -9.25 10.89
C THR A 136 11.52 -8.78 12.08
N ASP A 137 10.74 -7.72 11.93
CA ASP A 137 9.94 -7.16 13.01
C ASP A 137 8.83 -8.12 13.47
N PRO A 138 8.00 -8.74 12.60
CA PRO A 138 7.06 -9.76 12.99
C PRO A 138 7.70 -10.97 13.70
N VAL A 139 8.82 -11.46 13.18
CA VAL A 139 9.54 -12.58 13.81
C VAL A 139 10.08 -12.20 15.18
N THR A 140 10.58 -10.98 15.34
CA THR A 140 11.08 -10.47 16.62
C THR A 140 9.94 -10.33 17.62
N ALA A 141 8.81 -9.74 17.20
CA ALA A 141 7.62 -9.60 18.03
C ALA A 141 7.04 -10.95 18.43
N TRP A 142 6.99 -11.91 17.49
CA TRP A 142 6.57 -13.28 17.76
C TRP A 142 7.47 -13.95 18.80
N ASN A 143 8.78 -13.82 18.68
CA ASN A 143 9.74 -14.41 19.61
C ASN A 143 9.63 -13.85 21.02
N GLY A 144 9.19 -12.59 21.16
CA GLY A 144 8.93 -11.93 22.44
C GLY A 144 7.54 -12.19 23.04
N SER A 145 6.64 -12.86 22.28
CA SER A 145 5.25 -13.09 22.66
C SER A 145 5.02 -14.43 23.38
N ASN A 146 3.75 -14.69 23.74
CA ASN A 146 3.28 -16.00 24.28
C ASN A 146 3.31 -17.12 23.21
N LYS A 147 3.60 -16.82 21.94
CA LYS A 147 3.62 -17.71 20.79
C LYS A 147 2.28 -18.43 20.52
N ASP A 148 1.19 -17.79 20.88
CA ASP A 148 -0.16 -18.25 20.59
C ASP A 148 -0.70 -17.49 19.37
N ALA A 149 -0.77 -18.17 18.23
CA ALA A 149 -1.27 -17.59 16.97
C ALA A 149 -2.80 -17.38 17.01
N THR A 150 -3.50 -17.97 17.96
CA THR A 150 -4.96 -17.79 18.14
C THR A 150 -5.30 -16.61 19.04
N ASP A 151 -4.31 -16.04 19.73
CA ASP A 151 -4.50 -14.82 20.53
C ASP A 151 -4.61 -13.60 19.57
N PRO A 152 -5.78 -12.95 19.48
CA PRO A 152 -5.99 -11.82 18.58
C PRO A 152 -5.15 -10.58 18.98
N ASN A 153 -4.54 -10.58 20.15
CA ASN A 153 -3.67 -9.51 20.63
C ASN A 153 -2.19 -9.88 20.59
N ASN A 154 -1.84 -11.01 19.97
CA ASN A 154 -0.44 -11.41 19.84
C ASN A 154 0.33 -10.41 18.98
N PRO A 155 1.37 -9.75 19.52
CA PRO A 155 2.10 -8.70 18.79
C PRO A 155 2.80 -9.24 17.54
N GLY A 156 3.18 -10.51 17.48
CA GLY A 156 3.77 -11.12 16.31
C GLY A 156 2.74 -11.35 15.19
N VAL A 157 1.49 -11.68 15.54
CA VAL A 157 0.38 -11.80 14.57
C VAL A 157 -0.01 -10.43 14.04
N LEU A 158 -0.17 -9.44 14.93
CA LEU A 158 -0.56 -8.08 14.54
C LEU A 158 0.51 -7.31 13.75
N ALA A 159 1.76 -7.76 13.82
CA ALA A 159 2.87 -7.13 13.10
C ALA A 159 2.99 -7.57 11.65
N VAL A 160 2.30 -8.63 11.19
CA VAL A 160 2.34 -9.02 9.77
C VAL A 160 1.34 -8.21 8.96
N GLU A 161 1.73 -7.86 7.73
CA GLU A 161 0.84 -7.28 6.74
C GLU A 161 -0.23 -8.31 6.33
N SER A 162 -1.44 -7.85 5.96
CA SER A 162 -2.53 -8.73 5.46
C SER A 162 -2.84 -9.93 6.38
N TRP A 163 -2.79 -9.71 7.69
CA TRP A 163 -3.06 -10.79 8.64
C TRP A 163 -4.54 -11.23 8.68
N TYR A 164 -5.47 -10.40 8.22
CA TYR A 164 -6.88 -10.74 8.15
C TYR A 164 -7.18 -11.81 7.11
N SER A 165 -6.49 -11.80 5.98
CA SER A 165 -6.64 -12.78 4.88
C SER A 165 -5.54 -13.84 4.86
N TRP A 166 -4.55 -13.74 5.75
CA TRP A 166 -3.33 -14.55 5.78
C TRP A 166 -2.53 -14.51 4.48
N ASN A 167 -2.58 -13.38 3.76
CA ASN A 167 -1.96 -13.22 2.44
C ASN A 167 -0.53 -12.65 2.48
N SER A 168 0.04 -12.43 3.67
CA SER A 168 1.31 -11.72 3.86
C SER A 168 2.46 -12.25 3.01
N LEU A 169 2.59 -13.57 2.84
CA LEU A 169 3.68 -14.14 2.06
C LEU A 169 3.57 -13.85 0.57
N ASP A 170 2.36 -13.82 0.02
CA ASP A 170 2.13 -13.43 -1.38
C ASP A 170 2.37 -11.93 -1.57
N ASP A 171 2.02 -11.09 -0.59
CA ASP A 171 2.32 -9.66 -0.63
C ASP A 171 3.83 -9.42 -0.64
N TYR A 172 4.60 -10.08 0.23
CA TYR A 172 6.06 -9.97 0.26
C TYR A 172 6.70 -10.46 -1.04
N LYS A 173 6.22 -11.58 -1.58
CA LYS A 173 6.64 -12.06 -2.91
C LYS A 173 6.34 -11.02 -3.99
N ASN A 174 5.16 -10.41 -3.97
CA ASN A 174 4.77 -9.41 -4.96
C ASN A 174 5.58 -8.11 -4.82
N ASN A 175 6.01 -7.73 -3.62
CA ASN A 175 6.95 -6.64 -3.42
C ASN A 175 8.29 -6.93 -4.13
N ILE A 176 8.84 -8.14 -4.04
CA ILE A 176 10.06 -8.53 -4.77
C ILE A 176 9.81 -8.60 -6.28
N VAL A 177 8.65 -9.10 -6.71
CA VAL A 177 8.24 -9.09 -8.13
C VAL A 177 8.13 -7.66 -8.68
N SER A 178 7.70 -6.69 -7.85
CA SER A 178 7.65 -5.28 -8.27
C SER A 178 9.04 -4.71 -8.56
N ILE A 179 10.06 -5.09 -7.79
CA ILE A 179 11.46 -4.73 -8.04
C ILE A 179 11.93 -5.32 -9.39
N LYS A 180 11.64 -6.61 -9.62
CA LYS A 180 11.93 -7.28 -10.89
C LYS A 180 11.28 -6.54 -12.06
N ASN A 181 10.00 -6.20 -11.95
CA ASN A 181 9.26 -5.51 -13.00
C ASN A 181 9.83 -4.11 -13.29
N ALA A 182 10.23 -3.38 -12.26
CA ALA A 182 10.88 -2.07 -12.41
C ALA A 182 12.26 -2.20 -13.10
N TYR A 183 13.05 -3.22 -12.72
CA TYR A 183 14.37 -3.47 -13.26
C TYR A 183 14.35 -3.84 -14.75
N PHE A 184 13.46 -4.74 -15.16
CA PHE A 184 13.31 -5.17 -16.55
C PHE A 184 12.38 -4.27 -17.41
N GLY A 185 11.76 -3.26 -16.79
CA GLY A 185 10.95 -2.27 -17.48
C GLY A 185 9.54 -2.72 -17.85
N GLY A 186 9.02 -3.77 -17.22
CA GLY A 186 7.65 -4.24 -17.45
C GLY A 186 7.28 -5.49 -16.68
N ARG A 187 5.98 -5.81 -16.70
CA ARG A 187 5.44 -7.02 -16.10
C ARG A 187 5.87 -8.24 -16.89
N ASP A 188 6.14 -9.33 -16.16
CA ASP A 188 6.46 -10.64 -16.72
C ASP A 188 7.68 -10.68 -17.64
N LEU A 189 8.53 -9.63 -17.60
CA LEU A 189 9.78 -9.57 -18.31
C LEU A 189 10.90 -10.23 -17.51
N ASP A 190 11.94 -10.66 -18.20
CA ASP A 190 13.16 -11.27 -17.68
C ASP A 190 14.39 -10.79 -18.46
N GLU A 191 15.54 -11.42 -18.26
CA GLU A 191 16.79 -11.06 -18.90
C GLU A 191 16.72 -11.12 -20.45
N GLU A 192 15.96 -12.08 -21.00
CA GLU A 192 15.86 -12.28 -22.46
C GLU A 192 14.83 -11.34 -23.11
N SER A 193 13.84 -10.89 -22.34
CA SER A 193 12.71 -10.09 -22.80
C SER A 193 12.68 -8.68 -22.23
N ALA A 194 13.76 -8.23 -21.57
CA ALA A 194 13.86 -6.92 -20.95
C ALA A 194 13.53 -5.78 -21.95
N SER A 195 12.83 -4.75 -21.46
CA SER A 195 12.53 -3.56 -22.27
C SER A 195 13.82 -2.82 -22.65
N GLU A 196 13.86 -2.24 -23.84
CA GLU A 196 14.96 -1.36 -24.27
C GLU A 196 15.17 -0.14 -23.34
N SER A 197 14.15 0.20 -22.53
CA SER A 197 14.19 1.27 -21.54
C SER A 197 14.38 0.76 -20.12
N SER A 198 14.79 -0.51 -19.94
CA SER A 198 15.02 -1.12 -18.63
C SER A 198 16.35 -0.64 -18.02
N LEU A 199 16.54 -1.00 -16.74
CA LEU A 199 17.83 -0.83 -16.06
C LEU A 199 18.78 -2.01 -16.28
N HIS A 200 18.32 -3.06 -16.95
CA HIS A 200 19.08 -4.26 -17.29
C HIS A 200 20.21 -3.97 -18.29
#